data_efc09acd0114b211e5c41af472f08ab4
#
_entry.id   efc09acd0114b211e5c41af472f08ab4
#
_cell.length_a   1.000
_cell.length_b   1.000
_cell.length_c   1.000
_cell.angle_alpha   90.00
_cell.angle_beta   90.00
_cell.angle_gamma   90.00
#
_symmetry.space_group_name_H-M   'P 1'
#
loop_
_entity.id
_entity.type
_entity.pdbx_description
1 polymer ?
#
loop_
_entity_poly.entity_id
_entity_poly.type
_entity_poly.pdbx_seq_one_letter_code
_entity_poly.pdbx_strand_id
1 'polypeptide(L)'
;MSCSTQIHLITEGYSIKRVDSLKQQLIEKGYQVKVQNIAIPIEFPNSVIAINPSYQNFAAINELSLLLEGLEFSVAVERRFGQGRHFYTVNNIGLYLRNPSVNPVDSMPPYLRTQYCKKGDANLEFRKSGEFTLETERYVDDDYVLEYSSGKWQLTDRVLTLKLDNGTTAKFVKDQQQVETYQGMQP
;
A
#
# COMPACT_ATOMS: atom_id res chain seq x y z
N MET A 1 34.07 -5.22 -7.46
CA MET A 1 32.78 -5.13 -8.19
C MET A 1 31.82 -4.37 -7.30
N SER A 2 31.44 -3.16 -7.69
CA SER A 2 30.43 -2.38 -6.94
C SER A 2 29.08 -3.03 -7.22
N CYS A 3 28.42 -3.58 -6.18
CA CYS A 3 27.04 -4.02 -6.30
C CYS A 3 26.18 -2.77 -6.49
N SER A 4 25.67 -2.55 -7.71
CA SER A 4 24.75 -1.45 -7.98
C SER A 4 23.44 -1.71 -7.24
N THR A 5 22.91 -0.68 -6.58
CA THR A 5 21.59 -0.75 -5.92
C THR A 5 20.50 -0.87 -6.98
N GLN A 6 19.60 -1.85 -6.81
CA GLN A 6 18.44 -2.01 -7.67
C GLN A 6 17.24 -1.26 -7.09
N ILE A 7 16.59 -0.45 -7.92
CA ILE A 7 15.34 0.22 -7.61
C ILE A 7 14.17 -0.48 -8.29
N HIS A 8 13.20 -0.92 -7.49
CA HIS A 8 11.91 -1.37 -7.96
C HIS A 8 10.97 -0.16 -8.01
N LEU A 9 10.74 0.36 -9.20
CA LEU A 9 9.90 1.54 -9.41
C LEU A 9 8.46 1.12 -9.66
N ILE A 10 7.59 1.50 -8.75
CA ILE A 10 6.15 1.25 -8.78
C ILE A 10 5.44 2.60 -8.82
N THR A 11 4.65 2.85 -9.86
CA THR A 11 3.98 4.14 -10.05
C THR A 11 2.50 3.96 -10.32
N GLU A 12 1.70 4.90 -9.85
CA GLU A 12 0.26 4.92 -10.03
C GLU A 12 -0.20 6.33 -10.42
N GLY A 13 -0.94 6.45 -11.55
CA GLY A 13 -1.55 7.69 -12.01
C GLY A 13 -0.59 8.72 -12.62
N TYR A 14 0.66 8.38 -12.85
CA TYR A 14 1.60 9.22 -13.60
C TYR A 14 1.62 8.85 -15.08
N SER A 15 1.87 9.83 -15.95
CA SER A 15 2.07 9.59 -17.38
C SER A 15 3.34 8.77 -17.64
N ILE A 16 3.31 7.94 -18.68
CA ILE A 16 4.47 7.15 -19.12
C ILE A 16 5.71 8.03 -19.28
N LYS A 17 5.56 9.19 -19.92
CA LYS A 17 6.66 10.15 -20.13
C LYS A 17 7.31 10.59 -18.82
N ARG A 18 6.51 10.83 -17.75
CA ARG A 18 7.05 11.24 -16.45
C ARG A 18 7.77 10.09 -15.74
N VAL A 19 7.24 8.88 -15.85
CA VAL A 19 7.86 7.67 -15.30
C VAL A 19 9.19 7.38 -16.02
N ASP A 20 9.23 7.48 -17.34
CA ASP A 20 10.44 7.26 -18.13
C ASP A 20 11.51 8.32 -17.83
N SER A 21 11.13 9.59 -17.65
CA SER A 21 12.05 10.65 -17.23
C SER A 21 12.69 10.35 -15.88
N LEU A 22 11.90 9.95 -14.90
CA LEU A 22 12.42 9.55 -13.58
C LEU A 22 13.34 8.33 -13.69
N LYS A 23 12.92 7.30 -14.43
CA LYS A 23 13.73 6.09 -14.65
C LYS A 23 15.10 6.45 -15.25
N GLN A 24 15.12 7.34 -16.26
CA GLN A 24 16.37 7.76 -16.89
C GLN A 24 17.29 8.46 -15.90
N GLN A 25 16.78 9.38 -15.08
CA GLN A 25 17.58 10.07 -14.08
C GLN A 25 18.11 9.13 -12.99
N LEU A 26 17.35 8.12 -12.60
CA LEU A 26 17.83 7.09 -11.67
C LEU A 26 18.97 6.26 -12.29
N ILE A 27 18.88 5.92 -13.57
CA ILE A 27 19.93 5.19 -14.30
C ILE A 27 21.19 6.07 -14.41
N GLU A 28 21.07 7.35 -14.71
CA GLU A 28 22.19 8.31 -14.77
C GLU A 28 22.92 8.44 -13.43
N LYS A 29 22.22 8.26 -12.32
CA LYS A 29 22.80 8.19 -10.97
C LYS A 29 23.42 6.84 -10.61
N GLY A 30 23.41 5.88 -11.54
CA GLY A 30 24.05 4.57 -11.39
C GLY A 30 23.16 3.49 -10.76
N TYR A 31 21.86 3.73 -10.60
CA TYR A 31 20.91 2.72 -10.13
C TYR A 31 20.48 1.78 -11.26
N GLN A 32 20.26 0.52 -10.91
CA GLN A 32 19.51 -0.39 -11.79
C GLN A 32 18.02 -0.20 -11.53
N VAL A 33 17.21 0.05 -12.56
CA VAL A 33 15.79 0.35 -12.39
C VAL A 33 14.93 -0.71 -13.05
N LYS A 34 14.06 -1.33 -12.23
CA LYS A 34 13.03 -2.27 -12.69
C LYS A 34 11.65 -1.65 -12.42
N VAL A 35 10.95 -1.28 -13.48
CA VAL A 35 9.56 -0.82 -13.39
C VAL A 35 8.66 -2.04 -13.14
N GLN A 36 7.77 -1.94 -12.16
CA GLN A 36 6.82 -2.98 -11.80
C GLN A 36 5.38 -2.44 -11.86
N ASN A 37 4.49 -3.24 -12.43
CA ASN A 37 3.07 -2.91 -12.50
C ASN A 37 2.31 -3.70 -11.42
N ILE A 38 2.47 -3.25 -10.18
CA ILE A 38 1.75 -3.77 -9.01
C ILE A 38 1.00 -2.62 -8.34
N ALA A 39 -0.11 -2.92 -7.68
CA ALA A 39 -0.85 -1.91 -6.93
C ALA A 39 -0.03 -1.37 -5.76
N ILE A 40 -0.09 -0.05 -5.55
CA ILE A 40 0.50 0.58 -4.37
C ILE A 40 -0.45 0.36 -3.20
N PRO A 41 0.03 -0.18 -2.05
CA PRO A 41 -0.81 -0.33 -0.86
C PRO A 41 -1.49 0.99 -0.48
N ILE A 42 -2.77 0.92 -0.14
CA ILE A 42 -3.58 2.13 0.13
C ILE A 42 -3.08 2.90 1.36
N GLU A 43 -2.49 2.18 2.30
CA GLU A 43 -1.88 2.75 3.51
C GLU A 43 -0.57 3.49 3.24
N PHE A 44 -0.01 3.38 2.03
CA PHE A 44 1.19 4.11 1.68
C PHE A 44 0.87 5.57 1.38
N PRO A 45 1.65 6.52 1.90
CA PRO A 45 1.60 7.90 1.41
C PRO A 45 1.97 7.97 -0.08
N ASN A 46 1.77 9.14 -0.68
CA ASN A 46 1.97 9.33 -2.12
C ASN A 46 3.39 9.01 -2.61
N SER A 47 4.38 9.11 -1.74
CA SER A 47 5.75 8.72 -2.06
C SER A 47 6.36 7.93 -0.91
N VAL A 48 6.87 6.72 -1.19
CA VAL A 48 7.50 5.84 -0.20
C VAL A 48 8.81 5.29 -0.75
N ILE A 49 9.86 5.39 0.05
CA ILE A 49 11.11 4.67 -0.12
C ILE A 49 11.08 3.46 0.82
N ALA A 50 10.85 2.29 0.27
CA ALA A 50 10.76 1.03 1.01
C ALA A 50 12.10 0.30 0.99
N ILE A 51 12.63 -0.01 2.16
CA ILE A 51 13.96 -0.61 2.32
C ILE A 51 13.94 -1.79 3.29
N ASN A 52 14.96 -2.60 3.18
CA ASN A 52 15.25 -3.62 4.19
C ASN A 52 15.63 -2.96 5.54
N PRO A 53 15.22 -3.51 6.70
CA PRO A 53 15.60 -2.98 8.01
C PRO A 53 17.11 -2.83 8.20
N SER A 54 17.90 -3.70 7.57
CA SER A 54 19.37 -3.69 7.62
C SER A 54 20.03 -2.78 6.57
N TYR A 55 19.23 -2.01 5.80
CA TYR A 55 19.79 -1.08 4.82
C TYR A 55 20.49 0.08 5.51
N GLN A 56 21.77 0.29 5.21
CA GLN A 56 22.63 1.28 5.91
C GLN A 56 23.10 2.44 5.03
N ASN A 57 22.82 2.41 3.72
CA ASN A 57 23.23 3.49 2.84
C ASN A 57 22.25 4.67 2.90
N PHE A 58 22.30 5.44 3.98
CA PHE A 58 21.46 6.63 4.18
C PHE A 58 21.73 7.74 3.16
N ALA A 59 22.94 7.81 2.60
CA ALA A 59 23.27 8.78 1.57
C ALA A 59 22.43 8.54 0.30
N ALA A 60 22.23 7.28 -0.10
CA ALA A 60 21.37 6.93 -1.22
C ALA A 60 19.90 7.29 -0.96
N ILE A 61 19.39 7.11 0.26
CA ILE A 61 18.02 7.50 0.63
C ILE A 61 17.85 9.01 0.51
N ASN A 62 18.79 9.79 1.04
CA ASN A 62 18.77 11.25 0.95
C ASN A 62 18.85 11.72 -0.51
N GLU A 63 19.71 11.12 -1.32
CA GLU A 63 19.84 11.41 -2.75
C GLU A 63 18.51 11.14 -3.50
N LEU A 64 17.86 10.01 -3.23
CA LEU A 64 16.56 9.68 -3.81
C LEU A 64 15.49 10.67 -3.38
N SER A 65 15.45 11.05 -2.11
CA SER A 65 14.50 12.04 -1.60
C SER A 65 14.65 13.39 -2.28
N LEU A 66 15.87 13.89 -2.41
CA LEU A 66 16.19 15.15 -3.09
C LEU A 66 15.87 15.08 -4.60
N LEU A 67 16.14 13.94 -5.25
CA LEU A 67 15.79 13.74 -6.64
C LEU A 67 14.28 13.81 -6.85
N LEU A 68 13.50 13.13 -5.99
CA LEU A 68 12.04 13.13 -6.07
C LEU A 68 11.47 14.53 -5.85
N GLU A 69 11.99 15.26 -4.88
CA GLU A 69 11.60 16.64 -4.60
C GLU A 69 11.90 17.56 -5.79
N GLY A 70 13.11 17.45 -6.35
CA GLY A 70 13.52 18.23 -7.55
C GLY A 70 12.70 17.92 -8.80
N LEU A 71 12.03 16.76 -8.85
CA LEU A 71 11.11 16.36 -9.90
C LEU A 71 9.63 16.59 -9.54
N GLU A 72 9.38 17.34 -8.49
CA GLU A 72 8.02 17.67 -8.02
C GLU A 72 7.16 16.44 -7.67
N PHE A 73 7.76 15.36 -7.20
CA PHE A 73 7.04 14.30 -6.51
C PHE A 73 6.78 14.71 -5.06
N SER A 74 5.78 14.10 -4.45
CA SER A 74 5.51 14.33 -3.01
C SER A 74 6.74 13.95 -2.18
N VAL A 75 6.92 14.61 -1.03
CA VAL A 75 7.98 14.25 -0.08
C VAL A 75 7.92 12.76 0.25
N ALA A 76 9.06 12.09 0.08
CA ALA A 76 9.11 10.65 0.27
C ALA A 76 9.20 10.29 1.77
N VAL A 77 8.44 9.28 2.17
CA VAL A 77 8.48 8.70 3.52
C VAL A 77 9.27 7.39 3.48
N GLU A 78 10.29 7.28 4.33
CA GLU A 78 11.03 6.03 4.49
C GLU A 78 10.16 4.99 5.22
N ARG A 79 10.13 3.75 4.70
CA ARG A 79 9.49 2.61 5.33
C ARG A 79 10.45 1.43 5.39
N ARG A 80 10.65 0.89 6.60
CA ARG A 80 11.46 -0.30 6.84
C ARG A 80 10.52 -1.48 7.05
N PHE A 81 10.61 -2.47 6.17
CA PHE A 81 9.75 -3.65 6.23
C PHE A 81 10.49 -4.82 6.86
N GLY A 82 9.99 -5.27 8.03
CA GLY A 82 10.45 -6.50 8.65
C GLY A 82 10.16 -7.73 7.79
N GLN A 83 10.86 -8.83 8.08
CA GLN A 83 10.71 -10.12 7.39
C GLN A 83 9.23 -10.55 7.37
N GLY A 84 8.73 -10.90 6.21
CA GLY A 84 7.44 -11.55 6.02
C GLY A 84 6.41 -10.81 5.15
N ARG A 85 6.56 -9.51 4.87
CA ARG A 85 5.56 -8.77 4.07
C ARG A 85 6.06 -8.14 2.77
N HIS A 86 7.33 -7.74 2.67
CA HIS A 86 7.99 -7.30 1.43
C HIS A 86 9.48 -7.56 1.52
N PHE A 87 10.01 -8.35 0.59
CA PHE A 87 11.43 -8.64 0.56
C PHE A 87 12.19 -7.65 -0.32
N TYR A 88 12.66 -6.57 0.28
CA TYR A 88 13.81 -5.92 -0.30
C TYR A 88 15.07 -6.51 0.35
N THR A 89 15.96 -7.06 -0.49
CA THR A 89 17.29 -7.45 -0.03
C THR A 89 18.08 -6.19 0.34
N VAL A 90 19.22 -6.36 1.00
CA VAL A 90 20.06 -5.22 1.47
C VAL A 90 20.46 -4.26 0.33
N ASN A 91 20.43 -4.72 -0.93
CA ASN A 91 20.80 -3.92 -2.11
C ASN A 91 19.59 -3.46 -2.95
N ASN A 92 18.38 -3.68 -2.50
CA ASN A 92 17.18 -3.35 -3.25
C ASN A 92 16.35 -2.29 -2.52
N ILE A 93 15.84 -1.35 -3.27
CA ILE A 93 14.94 -0.29 -2.80
C ILE A 93 13.63 -0.38 -3.56
N GLY A 94 12.51 -0.34 -2.86
CA GLY A 94 11.18 -0.13 -3.45
C GLY A 94 10.87 1.36 -3.49
N LEU A 95 10.58 1.89 -4.66
CA LEU A 95 10.15 3.26 -4.82
C LEU A 95 8.70 3.28 -5.29
N TYR A 96 7.79 3.66 -4.38
CA TYR A 96 6.36 3.71 -4.63
C TYR A 96 5.92 5.15 -4.77
N LEU A 97 5.35 5.50 -5.92
CA LEU A 97 4.94 6.86 -6.25
C LEU A 97 3.51 6.88 -6.76
N ARG A 98 2.60 7.47 -5.99
CA ARG A 98 1.21 7.70 -6.36
C ARG A 98 1.01 9.18 -6.69
N ASN A 99 0.40 9.46 -7.84
CA ASN A 99 0.00 10.80 -8.19
C ASN A 99 -1.13 11.26 -7.25
N PRO A 100 -0.97 12.41 -6.52
CA PRO A 100 -2.00 12.92 -5.62
C PRO A 100 -3.36 13.18 -6.30
N SER A 101 -3.36 13.36 -7.63
CA SER A 101 -4.58 13.58 -8.42
C SER A 101 -5.33 12.29 -8.77
N VAL A 102 -4.78 11.11 -8.44
CA VAL A 102 -5.49 9.85 -8.65
C VAL A 102 -6.66 9.78 -7.67
N ASN A 103 -7.83 9.49 -8.23
CA ASN A 103 -9.02 9.32 -7.41
C ASN A 103 -8.78 8.17 -6.39
N PRO A 104 -9.03 8.39 -5.10
CA PRO A 104 -8.91 7.33 -4.08
C PRO A 104 -9.69 6.05 -4.40
N VAL A 105 -10.76 6.16 -5.18
CA VAL A 105 -11.54 5.00 -5.67
C VAL A 105 -10.68 4.03 -6.48
N ASP A 106 -9.74 4.55 -7.31
CA ASP A 106 -8.85 3.71 -8.11
C ASP A 106 -7.75 3.06 -7.28
N SER A 107 -7.54 3.54 -6.05
CA SER A 107 -6.53 3.05 -5.12
C SER A 107 -7.11 2.19 -3.99
N MET A 108 -8.41 1.86 -4.03
CA MET A 108 -9.01 0.95 -3.07
C MET A 108 -8.36 -0.44 -3.17
N PRO A 109 -7.89 -1.02 -2.08
CA PRO A 109 -7.35 -2.38 -2.14
C PRO A 109 -8.45 -3.34 -2.57
N PRO A 110 -8.12 -4.37 -3.36
CA PRO A 110 -9.11 -5.34 -3.79
C PRO A 110 -9.71 -6.13 -2.62
N TYR A 111 -9.08 -6.05 -1.46
CA TYR A 111 -9.42 -6.88 -0.31
C TYR A 111 -9.08 -6.18 1.01
N LEU A 112 -10.02 -6.21 1.96
CA LEU A 112 -9.84 -5.83 3.36
C LEU A 112 -10.27 -6.96 4.28
N ARG A 113 -9.52 -7.16 5.37
CA ARG A 113 -9.86 -8.14 6.41
C ARG A 113 -9.86 -7.47 7.77
N THR A 114 -10.86 -7.78 8.60
CA THR A 114 -10.82 -7.45 10.01
C THR A 114 -9.89 -8.42 10.75
N GLN A 115 -9.31 -7.97 11.85
CA GLN A 115 -8.47 -8.80 12.69
C GLN A 115 -8.85 -8.58 14.15
N TYR A 116 -8.94 -9.67 14.88
CA TYR A 116 -9.20 -9.68 16.34
C TYR A 116 -10.53 -9.03 16.75
N CYS A 117 -11.56 -9.15 15.94
CA CYS A 117 -12.88 -8.65 16.31
C CYS A 117 -13.58 -9.59 17.29
N LYS A 118 -14.07 -9.03 18.41
CA LYS A 118 -14.72 -9.82 19.48
C LYS A 118 -15.96 -10.61 19.05
N LYS A 119 -16.59 -10.22 17.93
CA LYS A 119 -17.84 -10.81 17.44
C LYS A 119 -17.67 -11.67 16.18
N GLY A 120 -16.45 -11.92 15.76
CA GLY A 120 -16.12 -12.63 14.54
C GLY A 120 -15.35 -11.76 13.57
N ASP A 121 -14.74 -12.39 12.58
CA ASP A 121 -13.96 -11.71 11.55
C ASP A 121 -14.80 -11.44 10.30
N ALA A 122 -14.34 -10.51 9.48
CA ALA A 122 -14.99 -10.17 8.22
C ALA A 122 -13.94 -9.96 7.11
N ASN A 123 -14.28 -10.43 5.92
CA ASN A 123 -13.51 -10.24 4.71
C ASN A 123 -14.35 -9.43 3.71
N LEU A 124 -13.75 -8.38 3.13
CA LEU A 124 -14.37 -7.59 2.09
C LEU A 124 -13.53 -7.69 0.82
N GLU A 125 -14.17 -8.05 -0.27
CA GLU A 125 -13.60 -8.03 -1.61
C GLU A 125 -14.24 -6.89 -2.41
N PHE A 126 -13.42 -6.00 -2.99
CA PHE A 126 -13.88 -4.84 -3.76
C PHE A 126 -13.59 -5.03 -5.25
N ARG A 127 -14.61 -4.77 -6.07
CA ARG A 127 -14.49 -4.78 -7.53
C ARG A 127 -14.39 -3.35 -8.06
N LYS A 128 -13.66 -3.17 -9.13
CA LYS A 128 -13.56 -1.86 -9.83
C LYS A 128 -14.89 -1.35 -10.36
N SER A 129 -15.89 -2.24 -10.52
CA SER A 129 -17.27 -1.89 -10.87
C SER A 129 -18.01 -1.10 -9.79
N GLY A 130 -17.42 -0.94 -8.59
CA GLY A 130 -18.08 -0.33 -7.44
C GLY A 130 -18.94 -1.32 -6.63
N GLU A 131 -18.80 -2.63 -6.90
CA GLU A 131 -19.43 -3.70 -6.15
C GLU A 131 -18.48 -4.25 -5.08
N PHE A 132 -19.04 -4.83 -4.02
CA PHE A 132 -18.27 -5.57 -3.02
C PHE A 132 -18.99 -6.86 -2.62
N THR A 133 -18.18 -7.80 -2.12
CA THR A 133 -18.66 -8.99 -1.40
C THR A 133 -18.13 -8.92 0.02
N LEU A 134 -19.00 -9.16 1.00
CA LEU A 134 -18.68 -9.24 2.42
C LEU A 134 -18.93 -10.67 2.88
N GLU A 135 -17.90 -11.29 3.40
CA GLU A 135 -17.94 -12.54 4.14
C GLU A 135 -17.76 -12.25 5.62
N THR A 136 -18.67 -12.71 6.46
CA THR A 136 -18.55 -12.60 7.92
C THR A 136 -18.48 -13.97 8.55
N GLU A 137 -17.54 -14.14 9.46
CA GLU A 137 -17.31 -15.35 10.22
C GLU A 137 -17.73 -15.11 11.67
N ARG A 138 -18.59 -15.94 12.21
CA ARG A 138 -18.98 -15.86 13.63
C ARG A 138 -19.22 -17.23 14.23
N TYR A 139 -19.01 -17.34 15.52
CA TYR A 139 -19.41 -18.51 16.28
C TYR A 139 -20.80 -18.31 16.88
N VAL A 140 -21.68 -19.25 16.63
CA VAL A 140 -23.04 -19.30 17.17
C VAL A 140 -23.24 -20.70 17.73
N ASP A 141 -23.48 -20.80 19.04
CA ASP A 141 -23.74 -22.08 19.72
C ASP A 141 -22.67 -23.16 19.43
N ASP A 142 -21.40 -22.79 19.49
CA ASP A 142 -20.22 -23.61 19.18
C ASP A 142 -20.07 -24.01 17.69
N ASP A 143 -20.96 -23.58 16.82
CA ASP A 143 -20.85 -23.79 15.39
C ASP A 143 -20.21 -22.57 14.69
N TYR A 144 -19.43 -22.88 13.66
CA TYR A 144 -18.82 -21.88 12.80
C TYR A 144 -19.76 -21.53 11.64
N VAL A 145 -20.23 -20.27 11.63
CA VAL A 145 -21.18 -19.81 10.63
C VAL A 145 -20.51 -18.78 9.72
N LEU A 146 -20.60 -19.03 8.40
CA LEU A 146 -20.22 -18.09 7.35
C LEU A 146 -21.47 -17.46 6.76
N GLU A 147 -21.52 -16.13 6.74
CA GLU A 147 -22.59 -15.36 6.09
C GLU A 147 -21.99 -14.52 4.98
N TYR A 148 -22.66 -14.49 3.83
CA TYR A 148 -22.26 -13.72 2.67
C TYR A 148 -23.27 -12.61 2.39
N SER A 149 -22.76 -11.42 2.12
CA SER A 149 -23.54 -10.26 1.69
C SER A 149 -22.86 -9.58 0.53
N SER A 150 -23.61 -8.86 -0.28
CA SER A 150 -23.10 -8.06 -1.39
C SER A 150 -23.71 -6.67 -1.39
N GLY A 151 -23.16 -5.80 -2.22
CA GLY A 151 -23.67 -4.45 -2.36
C GLY A 151 -22.75 -3.56 -3.18
N LYS A 152 -22.97 -2.26 -3.04
CA LYS A 152 -22.19 -1.23 -3.71
C LYS A 152 -21.35 -0.45 -2.71
N TRP A 153 -20.14 -0.08 -3.13
CA TRP A 153 -19.25 0.74 -2.33
C TRP A 153 -18.92 2.05 -3.02
N GLN A 154 -18.62 3.04 -2.21
CA GLN A 154 -18.15 4.34 -2.64
C GLN A 154 -17.12 4.83 -1.63
N LEU A 155 -16.00 5.35 -2.14
CA LEU A 155 -15.01 6.04 -1.33
C LEU A 155 -15.05 7.53 -1.70
N THR A 156 -15.32 8.37 -0.71
CA THR A 156 -15.30 9.83 -0.87
C THR A 156 -14.36 10.40 0.19
N ASP A 157 -13.29 11.01 -0.25
CA ASP A 157 -12.23 11.50 0.62
C ASP A 157 -11.67 10.38 1.50
N ARG A 158 -12.02 10.35 2.77
CA ARG A 158 -11.57 9.36 3.76
C ARG A 158 -12.69 8.44 4.24
N VAL A 159 -13.88 8.56 3.67
CA VAL A 159 -15.07 7.81 4.11
C VAL A 159 -15.42 6.74 3.09
N LEU A 160 -15.23 5.47 3.47
CA LEU A 160 -15.75 4.33 2.74
C LEU A 160 -17.20 4.09 3.14
N THR A 161 -18.11 4.17 2.18
CA THR A 161 -19.51 3.87 2.37
C THR A 161 -19.84 2.54 1.69
N LEU A 162 -20.37 1.59 2.43
CA LEU A 162 -20.86 0.31 1.95
C LEU A 162 -22.40 0.33 2.01
N LYS A 163 -23.06 0.12 0.88
CA LYS A 163 -24.51 -0.03 0.80
C LYS A 163 -24.82 -1.46 0.42
N LEU A 164 -25.28 -2.25 1.38
CA LEU A 164 -25.65 -3.65 1.18
C LEU A 164 -26.96 -3.76 0.37
N ASP A 165 -27.14 -4.87 -0.32
CA ASP A 165 -28.33 -5.13 -1.14
C ASP A 165 -29.64 -5.23 -0.31
N ASN A 166 -29.53 -5.52 0.99
CA ASN A 166 -30.64 -5.49 1.94
C ASN A 166 -31.04 -4.06 2.39
N GLY A 167 -30.40 -3.02 1.84
CA GLY A 167 -30.64 -1.61 2.18
C GLY A 167 -29.85 -1.07 3.36
N THR A 168 -29.11 -1.91 4.08
CA THR A 168 -28.23 -1.45 5.18
C THR A 168 -27.08 -0.64 4.64
N THR A 169 -26.69 0.41 5.36
CA THR A 169 -25.52 1.24 5.02
C THR A 169 -24.54 1.26 6.17
N ALA A 170 -23.28 0.98 5.88
CA ALA A 170 -22.17 1.10 6.82
C ALA A 170 -21.18 2.16 6.32
N LYS A 171 -20.61 2.94 7.24
CA LYS A 171 -19.59 3.96 6.95
C LYS A 171 -18.35 3.70 7.79
N PHE A 172 -17.20 3.74 7.14
CA PHE A 172 -15.90 3.57 7.75
C PHE A 172 -15.05 4.79 7.42
N VAL A 173 -14.43 5.35 8.43
CA VAL A 173 -13.47 6.46 8.24
C VAL A 173 -12.08 5.86 8.23
N LYS A 174 -11.29 6.19 7.21
CA LYS A 174 -9.86 5.84 7.18
C LYS A 174 -9.15 6.64 8.25
N ASP A 175 -8.72 5.97 9.31
CA ASP A 175 -7.88 6.53 10.35
C ASP A 175 -6.47 5.94 10.27
N GLN A 176 -5.46 6.76 10.61
CA GLN A 176 -4.09 6.31 10.77
C GLN A 176 -3.84 6.11 12.27
N GLN A 177 -4.01 4.88 12.73
CA GLN A 177 -3.51 4.50 14.04
C GLN A 177 -2.04 4.08 13.89
N GLN A 178 -1.15 4.69 14.69
CA GLN A 178 0.15 4.07 14.96
C GLN A 178 -0.11 2.80 15.76
N VAL A 179 -0.11 1.68 15.09
CA VAL A 179 -0.06 0.39 15.78
C VAL A 179 1.39 0.21 16.21
N GLU A 180 1.67 0.36 17.50
CA GLU A 180 2.91 -0.16 18.08
C GLU A 180 2.90 -1.68 17.85
N THR A 181 3.64 -2.11 16.84
CA THR A 181 3.94 -3.54 16.71
C THR A 181 4.81 -3.91 17.90
N TYR A 182 4.27 -4.67 18.82
CA TYR A 182 5.03 -5.36 19.85
C TYR A 182 6.14 -6.15 19.15
N GLN A 183 7.35 -5.64 19.20
CA GLN A 183 8.52 -6.44 18.93
C GLN A 183 8.63 -7.40 20.10
N GLY A 184 8.13 -8.63 19.88
CA GLY A 184 8.24 -9.69 20.85
C GLY A 184 9.69 -9.83 21.28
N MET A 185 9.93 -9.78 22.58
CA MET A 185 11.18 -10.20 23.17
C MET A 185 11.51 -11.58 22.61
N GLN A 186 12.61 -11.67 21.89
CA GLN A 186 13.21 -12.96 21.59
C GLN A 186 13.86 -13.47 22.89
N PRO A 187 13.73 -14.78 23.20
CA PRO A 187 14.41 -15.39 24.34
C PRO A 187 15.91 -15.43 24.14
#